data_f1f86482a984b4cfbd4d114a33cae6ab
#
_entry.id   f1f86482a984b4cfbd4d114a33cae6ab
#
_cell.length_a   1.000
_cell.length_b   1.000
_cell.length_c   1.000
_cell.angle_alpha   90.00
_cell.angle_beta   90.00
_cell.angle_gamma   90.00
#
_symmetry.space_group_name_H-M   'P 1'
#
loop_
_entity.id
_entity.type
_entity.pdbx_description
1 polymer ?
#
loop_
_entity_poly.entity_id
_entity_poly.type
_entity_poly.pdbx_seq_one_letter_code
_entity_poly.pdbx_strand_id
1 'polypeptide(L)'
;MEFDLYARGVSLLLSGSFRRQLKVSLGEPTANEVMRRTQRFYRKIVLRSPSIGGSENPLTLNVLIAALVAAVYKAADGRLSSEQMGKTFSDAVERTLAFKWFMQATAKKNFTRQWQDRRNVQAIESHRRIYPAGFVSDFVYGKTVNEYGVTYRECGICKLLLRENCAELAPQMCQFDFVMAKYMGCALTRTKTIANGDELCDFWFAKNS
;
A
#
# COMPACT_ATOMS: atom_id res chain seq x y z
N MET A 1 5.09 -1.67 15.51
CA MET A 1 6.12 -0.93 14.73
C MET A 1 6.59 0.27 15.53
N GLU A 2 7.76 0.82 15.21
CA GLU A 2 8.23 2.07 15.81
C GLU A 2 7.71 3.28 15.04
N PHE A 3 7.48 4.39 15.74
CA PHE A 3 7.15 5.67 15.10
C PHE A 3 8.44 6.46 14.86
N ASP A 4 9.30 5.87 14.03
CA ASP A 4 10.64 6.35 13.67
C ASP A 4 10.62 7.42 12.55
N LEU A 5 11.80 7.79 12.07
CA LEU A 5 11.94 8.77 10.98
C LEU A 5 11.30 8.27 9.68
N TYR A 6 11.30 6.95 9.44
CA TYR A 6 10.69 6.38 8.24
C TYR A 6 9.17 6.52 8.26
N ALA A 7 8.52 6.13 9.36
CA ALA A 7 7.08 6.31 9.54
C ALA A 7 6.66 7.79 9.48
N ARG A 8 7.44 8.68 10.11
CA ARG A 8 7.20 10.13 10.04
C ARG A 8 7.36 10.67 8.62
N GLY A 9 8.38 10.22 7.89
CA GLY A 9 8.65 10.62 6.51
C GLY A 9 7.48 10.28 5.57
N VAL A 10 6.89 9.08 5.69
CA VAL A 10 5.71 8.68 4.92
C VAL A 10 4.53 9.63 5.16
N SER A 11 4.25 9.94 6.44
CA SER A 11 3.17 10.88 6.78
C SER A 11 3.44 12.28 6.23
N LEU A 12 4.65 12.81 6.40
CA LEU A 12 5.01 14.15 5.92
C LEU A 12 4.90 14.25 4.41
N LEU A 13 5.41 13.26 3.69
CA LEU A 13 5.40 13.23 2.21
C LEU A 13 3.96 13.30 1.65
N LEU A 14 3.02 12.59 2.27
CA LEU A 14 1.66 12.44 1.75
C LEU A 14 0.67 13.45 2.35
N SER A 15 0.94 14.02 3.53
CA SER A 15 -0.01 14.90 4.24
C SER A 15 -0.50 16.08 3.40
N GLY A 16 0.39 16.73 2.66
CA GLY A 16 0.02 17.88 1.80
C GLY A 16 -0.91 17.48 0.66
N SER A 17 -0.69 16.30 0.08
CA SER A 17 -1.53 15.76 -1.00
C SER A 17 -2.89 15.30 -0.47
N PHE A 18 -2.95 14.60 0.65
CA PHE A 18 -4.22 14.26 1.31
C PHE A 18 -5.02 15.51 1.67
N ARG A 19 -4.38 16.51 2.27
CA ARG A 19 -5.05 17.77 2.61
C ARG A 19 -5.69 18.43 1.39
N ARG A 20 -5.01 18.44 0.23
CA ARG A 20 -5.56 19.00 -1.01
C ARG A 20 -6.80 18.24 -1.48
N GLN A 21 -6.76 16.90 -1.47
CA GLN A 21 -7.91 16.09 -1.88
C GLN A 21 -9.10 16.24 -0.91
N LEU A 22 -8.82 16.25 0.38
CA LEU A 22 -9.85 16.47 1.41
C LEU A 22 -10.50 17.85 1.30
N LYS A 23 -9.75 18.91 0.90
CA LYS A 23 -10.34 20.23 0.64
C LYS A 23 -11.37 20.20 -0.49
N VAL A 24 -11.12 19.39 -1.53
CA VAL A 24 -12.08 19.23 -2.64
C VAL A 24 -13.34 18.51 -2.18
N SER A 25 -13.20 17.48 -1.34
CA SER A 25 -14.32 16.63 -0.92
C SER A 25 -15.11 17.19 0.26
N LEU A 26 -14.46 17.87 1.22
CA LEU A 26 -15.05 18.26 2.51
C LEU A 26 -15.02 19.77 2.81
N GLY A 27 -14.39 20.55 1.93
CA GLY A 27 -14.11 21.97 2.21
C GLY A 27 -12.89 22.18 3.10
N GLU A 28 -12.35 23.40 3.08
CA GLU A 28 -11.05 23.71 3.73
C GLU A 28 -11.07 23.61 5.25
N PRO A 29 -12.06 24.12 5.98
CA PRO A 29 -12.09 24.04 7.44
C PRO A 29 -12.09 22.58 7.92
N THR A 30 -12.95 21.74 7.32
CA THR A 30 -13.07 20.32 7.67
C THR A 30 -11.79 19.53 7.31
N ALA A 31 -11.21 19.78 6.13
CA ALA A 31 -9.96 19.15 5.71
C ALA A 31 -8.81 19.43 6.69
N ASN A 32 -8.70 20.66 7.18
CA ASN A 32 -7.68 21.05 8.16
C ASN A 32 -7.90 20.36 9.50
N GLU A 33 -9.14 20.24 9.97
CA GLU A 33 -9.51 19.50 11.18
C GLU A 33 -9.15 18.02 11.03
N VAL A 34 -9.56 17.37 9.94
CA VAL A 34 -9.27 15.97 9.65
C VAL A 34 -7.76 15.72 9.66
N MET A 35 -6.96 16.54 8.96
CA MET A 35 -5.52 16.36 8.90
C MET A 35 -4.84 16.56 10.25
N ARG A 36 -5.31 17.47 11.09
CA ARG A 36 -4.81 17.64 12.47
C ARG A 36 -5.07 16.38 13.32
N ARG A 37 -6.29 15.81 13.22
CA ARG A 37 -6.66 14.56 13.91
C ARG A 37 -5.88 13.36 13.36
N THR A 38 -5.64 13.31 12.04
CA THR A 38 -4.92 12.25 11.35
C THR A 38 -3.55 11.97 11.98
N GLN A 39 -2.76 12.98 12.31
CA GLN A 39 -1.43 12.80 12.90
C GLN A 39 -1.48 12.00 14.21
N ARG A 40 -2.49 12.27 15.04
CA ARG A 40 -2.70 11.55 16.31
C ARG A 40 -3.10 10.09 16.07
N PHE A 41 -4.05 9.85 15.14
CA PHE A 41 -4.47 8.49 14.79
C PHE A 41 -3.33 7.70 14.17
N TYR A 42 -2.61 8.27 13.21
CA TYR A 42 -1.50 7.62 12.54
C TYR A 42 -0.42 7.15 13.53
N ARG A 43 0.03 8.04 14.42
CA ARG A 43 0.99 7.68 15.45
C ARG A 43 0.49 6.52 16.31
N LYS A 44 -0.78 6.56 16.76
CA LYS A 44 -1.38 5.49 17.57
C LYS A 44 -1.43 4.17 16.81
N ILE A 45 -1.85 4.18 15.53
CA ILE A 45 -1.93 2.98 14.68
C ILE A 45 -0.53 2.37 14.51
N VAL A 46 0.47 3.17 14.16
CA VAL A 46 1.84 2.68 13.97
C VAL A 46 2.38 2.06 15.27
N LEU A 47 2.26 2.74 16.41
CA LEU A 47 2.81 2.27 17.69
C LEU A 47 2.18 0.94 18.15
N ARG A 48 0.87 0.71 17.91
CA ARG A 48 0.20 -0.53 18.30
C ARG A 48 0.27 -1.65 17.25
N SER A 49 0.76 -1.34 16.05
CA SER A 49 0.94 -2.34 15.01
C SER A 49 2.19 -3.19 15.27
N PRO A 50 2.10 -4.54 15.18
CA PRO A 50 3.27 -5.39 15.27
C PRO A 50 4.28 -5.05 14.17
N SER A 51 5.58 -5.27 14.45
CA SER A 51 6.61 -5.11 13.43
C SER A 51 6.43 -6.11 12.30
N ILE A 52 6.79 -5.68 11.09
CA ILE A 52 6.90 -6.54 9.90
C ILE A 52 8.32 -6.53 9.32
N GLY A 53 9.32 -6.13 10.12
CA GLY A 53 10.73 -6.09 9.71
C GLY A 53 11.29 -4.70 9.47
N GLY A 54 10.56 -3.63 9.80
CA GLY A 54 11.05 -2.24 9.71
C GLY A 54 11.47 -1.86 8.28
N SER A 55 12.47 -0.99 8.16
CA SER A 55 12.99 -0.50 6.87
C SER A 55 13.64 -1.58 6.00
N GLU A 56 14.06 -2.70 6.58
CA GLU A 56 14.63 -3.85 5.87
C GLU A 56 13.58 -4.56 5.00
N ASN A 57 12.32 -4.50 5.38
CA ASN A 57 11.24 -5.11 4.61
C ASN A 57 10.65 -4.08 3.63
N PRO A 58 10.77 -4.30 2.30
CA PRO A 58 10.27 -3.37 1.29
C PRO A 58 8.74 -3.17 1.34
N LEU A 59 8.00 -4.09 1.96
CA LEU A 59 6.55 -4.00 2.12
C LEU A 59 6.12 -3.15 3.33
N THR A 60 7.07 -2.72 4.18
CA THR A 60 6.78 -1.83 5.31
C THR A 60 6.18 -0.50 4.84
N LEU A 61 6.64 0.05 3.72
CA LEU A 61 6.06 1.25 3.12
C LEU A 61 4.55 1.09 2.88
N ASN A 62 4.15 -0.05 2.32
CA ASN A 62 2.74 -0.31 2.00
C ASN A 62 1.88 -0.37 3.27
N VAL A 63 2.40 -0.97 4.35
CA VAL A 63 1.70 -1.03 5.64
C VAL A 63 1.64 0.35 6.30
N LEU A 64 2.68 1.17 6.21
CA LEU A 64 2.67 2.55 6.72
C LEU A 64 1.70 3.44 5.94
N ILE A 65 1.62 3.28 4.62
CA ILE A 65 0.61 3.98 3.80
C ILE A 65 -0.80 3.53 4.21
N ALA A 66 -1.05 2.23 4.40
CA ALA A 66 -2.34 1.72 4.87
C ALA A 66 -2.71 2.28 6.26
N ALA A 67 -1.73 2.37 7.16
CA ALA A 67 -1.92 3.00 8.47
C ALA A 67 -2.31 4.49 8.35
N LEU A 68 -1.72 5.21 7.38
CA LEU A 68 -2.07 6.62 7.13
C LEU A 68 -3.47 6.75 6.52
N VAL A 69 -3.84 5.89 5.57
CA VAL A 69 -5.19 5.83 4.98
C VAL A 69 -6.23 5.57 6.07
N ALA A 70 -6.01 4.56 6.92
CA ALA A 70 -6.89 4.27 8.06
C ALA A 70 -6.97 5.45 9.04
N ALA A 71 -5.86 6.15 9.27
CA ALA A 71 -5.82 7.32 10.15
C ALA A 71 -6.65 8.50 9.59
N VAL A 72 -6.57 8.76 8.27
CA VAL A 72 -7.39 9.79 7.59
C VAL A 72 -8.86 9.41 7.67
N TYR A 73 -9.20 8.16 7.37
CA TYR A 73 -10.56 7.65 7.40
C TYR A 73 -11.21 7.78 8.79
N LYS A 74 -10.50 7.34 9.84
CA LYS A 74 -10.94 7.52 11.23
C LYS A 74 -11.05 8.98 11.63
N ALA A 75 -10.14 9.83 11.15
CA ALA A 75 -10.17 11.26 11.44
C ALA A 75 -11.35 11.97 10.74
N ALA A 76 -11.76 11.46 9.58
CA ALA A 76 -12.92 11.96 8.84
C ALA A 76 -14.27 11.66 9.54
N ASP A 77 -14.31 10.63 10.41
CA ASP A 77 -15.41 10.40 11.34
C ASP A 77 -16.77 10.27 10.63
N GLY A 78 -16.87 9.34 9.69
CA GLY A 78 -18.07 9.08 8.89
C GLY A 78 -18.37 10.07 7.76
N ARG A 79 -17.54 11.12 7.59
CA ARG A 79 -17.72 12.12 6.52
C ARG A 79 -17.28 11.65 5.13
N LEU A 80 -16.62 10.47 5.05
CA LEU A 80 -16.21 9.84 3.80
C LEU A 80 -16.65 8.38 3.82
N SER A 81 -17.20 7.90 2.70
CA SER A 81 -17.37 6.46 2.48
C SER A 81 -16.01 5.79 2.21
N SER A 82 -15.96 4.44 2.23
CA SER A 82 -14.75 3.71 1.87
C SER A 82 -14.31 3.99 0.43
N GLU A 83 -15.24 4.11 -0.52
CA GLU A 83 -15.00 4.43 -1.93
C GLU A 83 -14.42 5.85 -2.07
N GLN A 84 -15.02 6.83 -1.37
CA GLN A 84 -14.52 8.20 -1.37
C GLN A 84 -13.11 8.27 -0.77
N MET A 85 -12.84 7.48 0.28
CA MET A 85 -11.50 7.38 0.87
C MET A 85 -10.51 6.74 -0.10
N GLY A 86 -10.91 5.67 -0.81
CA GLY A 86 -10.10 5.03 -1.84
C GLY A 86 -9.72 5.99 -2.95
N LYS A 87 -10.70 6.76 -3.45
CA LYS A 87 -10.44 7.82 -4.44
C LYS A 87 -9.51 8.91 -3.90
N THR A 88 -9.75 9.38 -2.68
CA THR A 88 -8.90 10.38 -2.01
C THR A 88 -7.46 9.89 -1.87
N PHE A 89 -7.27 8.62 -1.52
CA PHE A 89 -5.96 7.98 -1.43
C PHE A 89 -5.27 7.90 -2.80
N SER A 90 -5.94 7.36 -3.80
CA SER A 90 -5.39 7.24 -5.17
C SER A 90 -4.96 8.61 -5.70
N ASP A 91 -5.86 9.61 -5.66
CA ASP A 91 -5.58 10.97 -6.12
C ASP A 91 -4.44 11.64 -5.32
N ALA A 92 -4.37 11.40 -4.00
CA ALA A 92 -3.31 11.98 -3.17
C ALA A 92 -1.93 11.41 -3.50
N VAL A 93 -1.83 10.09 -3.71
CA VAL A 93 -0.54 9.45 -4.04
C VAL A 93 -0.13 9.76 -5.48
N GLU A 94 -1.06 9.62 -6.45
CA GLU A 94 -0.78 9.83 -7.87
C GLU A 94 -0.31 11.27 -8.17
N ARG A 95 -0.85 12.26 -7.48
CA ARG A 95 -0.48 13.67 -7.62
C ARG A 95 0.78 14.09 -6.85
N THR A 96 1.38 13.17 -6.08
CA THR A 96 2.66 13.43 -5.43
C THR A 96 3.77 13.45 -6.47
N LEU A 97 4.52 14.55 -6.56
CA LEU A 97 5.54 14.77 -7.61
C LEU A 97 6.55 13.62 -7.72
N ALA A 98 6.95 13.04 -6.59
CA ALA A 98 7.90 11.94 -6.54
C ALA A 98 7.30 10.60 -7.01
N PHE A 99 5.96 10.43 -7.05
CA PHE A 99 5.34 9.14 -7.32
C PHE A 99 5.69 8.60 -8.71
N LYS A 100 5.51 9.42 -9.74
CA LYS A 100 5.79 9.01 -11.13
C LYS A 100 7.25 8.62 -11.31
N TRP A 101 8.16 9.45 -10.80
CA TRP A 101 9.59 9.17 -10.85
C TRP A 101 9.95 7.87 -10.11
N PHE A 102 9.40 7.68 -8.91
CA PHE A 102 9.60 6.48 -8.12
C PHE A 102 9.08 5.22 -8.84
N MET A 103 7.89 5.28 -9.45
CA MET A 103 7.33 4.16 -10.20
C MET A 103 8.16 3.81 -11.44
N GLN A 104 8.63 4.80 -12.20
CA GLN A 104 9.49 4.58 -13.35
C GLN A 104 10.86 4.00 -12.97
N ALA A 105 11.45 4.47 -11.87
CA ALA A 105 12.69 3.91 -11.34
C ALA A 105 12.52 2.47 -10.87
N THR A 106 11.38 2.16 -10.26
CA THR A 106 11.00 0.82 -9.81
C THR A 106 10.82 -0.12 -11.01
N ALA A 107 10.14 0.33 -12.06
CA ALA A 107 9.89 -0.45 -13.28
C ALA A 107 11.18 -0.97 -13.93
N LYS A 108 12.22 -0.12 -14.03
CA LYS A 108 13.53 -0.51 -14.60
C LYS A 108 14.19 -1.66 -13.83
N LYS A 109 13.88 -1.81 -12.53
CA LYS A 109 14.43 -2.86 -11.67
C LYS A 109 13.58 -4.14 -11.70
N ASN A 110 12.26 -4.01 -11.70
CA ASN A 110 11.34 -5.15 -11.53
C ASN A 110 11.43 -6.17 -12.66
N PHE A 111 11.78 -5.73 -13.87
CA PHE A 111 11.94 -6.59 -15.03
C PHE A 111 13.41 -6.96 -15.26
N THR A 112 14.17 -7.21 -14.17
CA THR A 112 15.52 -7.78 -14.22
C THR A 112 15.58 -9.10 -13.46
N ARG A 113 16.38 -10.05 -13.94
CA ARG A 113 16.55 -11.36 -13.27
C ARG A 113 17.02 -11.18 -11.82
N GLN A 114 18.00 -10.32 -11.59
CA GLN A 114 18.54 -10.05 -10.25
C GLN A 114 17.46 -9.59 -9.25
N TRP A 115 16.49 -8.76 -9.68
CA TRP A 115 15.40 -8.33 -8.82
C TRP A 115 14.42 -9.47 -8.57
N GLN A 116 14.06 -10.23 -9.63
CA GLN A 116 13.16 -11.37 -9.53
C GLN A 116 13.69 -12.45 -8.59
N ASP A 117 15.00 -12.75 -8.67
CA ASP A 117 15.65 -13.73 -7.78
C ASP A 117 15.60 -13.27 -6.32
N ARG A 118 15.86 -11.97 -6.06
CA ARG A 118 15.72 -11.41 -4.71
C ARG A 118 14.28 -11.50 -4.20
N ARG A 119 13.28 -11.21 -5.06
CA ARG A 119 11.87 -11.33 -4.68
C ARG A 119 11.46 -12.78 -4.41
N ASN A 120 11.99 -13.72 -5.17
CA ASN A 120 11.77 -15.15 -4.92
C ASN A 120 12.34 -15.58 -3.55
N VAL A 121 13.56 -15.17 -3.22
CA VAL A 121 14.14 -15.44 -1.89
C VAL A 121 13.27 -14.83 -0.78
N GLN A 122 12.83 -13.57 -0.93
CA GLN A 122 11.95 -12.93 0.05
C GLN A 122 10.60 -13.65 0.18
N ALA A 123 10.05 -14.15 -0.92
CA ALA A 123 8.83 -14.94 -0.92
C ALA A 123 9.02 -16.25 -0.12
N ILE A 124 10.08 -17.00 -0.38
CA ILE A 124 10.42 -18.22 0.36
C ILE A 124 10.58 -17.93 1.86
N GLU A 125 11.33 -16.88 2.21
CA GLU A 125 11.53 -16.47 3.62
C GLU A 125 10.21 -16.06 4.29
N SER A 126 9.25 -15.48 3.55
CA SER A 126 7.96 -15.07 4.10
C SER A 126 7.16 -16.23 4.72
N HIS A 127 7.35 -17.45 4.20
CA HIS A 127 6.68 -18.65 4.74
C HIS A 127 7.16 -19.04 6.14
N ARG A 128 8.30 -18.54 6.60
CA ARG A 128 8.76 -18.73 7.98
C ARG A 128 7.92 -17.95 9.00
N ARG A 129 7.13 -17.00 8.54
CA ARG A 129 6.22 -16.17 9.38
C ARG A 129 6.89 -15.52 10.59
N ILE A 130 8.17 -15.13 10.47
CA ILE A 130 8.90 -14.42 11.53
C ILE A 130 8.14 -13.15 11.95
N TYR A 131 7.42 -12.56 11.00
CA TYR A 131 6.54 -11.41 11.24
C TYR A 131 5.08 -11.79 10.96
N PRO A 132 4.31 -12.30 11.95
CA PRO A 132 2.94 -12.77 11.72
C PRO A 132 1.98 -11.70 11.18
N ALA A 133 2.25 -10.43 11.43
CA ALA A 133 1.48 -9.30 10.88
C ALA A 133 1.88 -8.92 9.45
N GLY A 134 2.90 -9.55 8.89
CA GLY A 134 3.42 -9.28 7.55
C GLY A 134 2.65 -10.00 6.44
N PHE A 135 3.35 -10.16 5.33
CA PHE A 135 2.86 -10.81 4.12
C PHE A 135 3.45 -12.22 4.02
N VAL A 136 2.70 -13.14 3.41
CA VAL A 136 3.21 -14.44 2.95
C VAL A 136 2.92 -14.53 1.46
N SER A 137 3.94 -14.82 0.66
CA SER A 137 3.80 -14.82 -0.79
C SER A 137 4.63 -15.91 -1.46
N ASP A 138 4.21 -16.29 -2.66
CA ASP A 138 4.97 -17.09 -3.60
C ASP A 138 5.35 -16.20 -4.78
N PHE A 139 6.56 -16.41 -5.32
CA PHE A 139 7.02 -15.75 -6.55
C PHE A 139 6.98 -16.74 -7.71
N VAL A 140 6.49 -16.31 -8.87
CA VAL A 140 6.38 -17.13 -10.06
C VAL A 140 7.14 -16.47 -11.20
N TYR A 141 8.16 -17.14 -11.71
CA TYR A 141 8.88 -16.67 -12.88
C TYR A 141 8.02 -16.80 -14.13
N GLY A 142 8.04 -15.78 -14.96
CA GLY A 142 7.46 -15.84 -16.29
C GLY A 142 8.34 -16.59 -17.30
N LYS A 143 7.84 -16.78 -18.51
CA LYS A 143 8.62 -17.38 -19.63
C LYS A 143 9.85 -16.54 -19.97
N THR A 144 9.73 -15.23 -19.81
CA THR A 144 10.82 -14.27 -20.00
C THR A 144 10.98 -13.38 -18.77
N VAL A 145 12.05 -12.59 -18.71
CA VAL A 145 12.26 -11.58 -17.66
C VAL A 145 11.23 -10.44 -17.70
N ASN A 146 10.49 -10.31 -18.80
CA ASN A 146 9.50 -9.27 -18.97
C ASN A 146 8.12 -9.59 -18.34
N GLU A 147 8.02 -10.71 -17.65
CA GLU A 147 6.80 -11.11 -16.97
C GLU A 147 7.12 -11.89 -15.67
N TYR A 148 6.27 -11.74 -14.67
CA TYR A 148 6.35 -12.50 -13.41
C TYR A 148 5.02 -12.45 -12.67
N GLY A 149 4.81 -13.43 -11.80
CA GLY A 149 3.68 -13.47 -10.88
C GLY A 149 4.09 -13.34 -9.42
N VAL A 150 3.16 -12.85 -8.61
CA VAL A 150 3.26 -12.90 -7.15
C VAL A 150 1.91 -13.33 -6.60
N THR A 151 1.88 -14.46 -5.89
CA THR A 151 0.69 -14.93 -5.19
C THR A 151 0.82 -14.58 -3.72
N TYR A 152 -0.03 -13.68 -3.20
CA TYR A 152 -0.08 -13.41 -1.76
C TYR A 152 -1.07 -14.35 -1.09
N ARG A 153 -0.60 -15.11 -0.11
CA ARG A 153 -1.43 -15.98 0.77
C ARG A 153 -1.85 -15.26 2.03
N GLU A 154 -1.09 -14.26 2.45
CA GLU A 154 -1.41 -13.39 3.57
C GLU A 154 -1.04 -11.94 3.21
N CYS A 155 -1.91 -11.00 3.58
CA CYS A 155 -1.72 -9.59 3.28
C CYS A 155 -1.60 -8.76 4.57
N GLY A 156 -0.45 -8.14 4.79
CA GLY A 156 -0.21 -7.29 5.95
C GLY A 156 -1.11 -6.05 5.99
N ILE A 157 -1.53 -5.53 4.82
CA ILE A 157 -2.49 -4.42 4.72
C ILE A 157 -3.85 -4.87 5.25
N CYS A 158 -4.38 -6.01 4.77
CA CYS A 158 -5.67 -6.55 5.24
C CYS A 158 -5.65 -6.82 6.74
N LYS A 159 -4.55 -7.41 7.26
CA LYS A 159 -4.38 -7.66 8.70
C LYS A 159 -4.39 -6.37 9.52
N LEU A 160 -3.73 -5.31 9.03
CA LEU A 160 -3.72 -4.01 9.69
C LEU A 160 -5.12 -3.38 9.68
N LEU A 161 -5.77 -3.32 8.52
CA LEU A 161 -7.08 -2.69 8.36
C LEU A 161 -8.16 -3.41 9.16
N LEU A 162 -8.12 -4.75 9.21
CA LEU A 162 -9.03 -5.55 10.05
C LEU A 162 -8.84 -5.20 11.53
N ARG A 163 -7.61 -5.18 12.03
CA ARG A 163 -7.31 -4.79 13.42
C ARG A 163 -7.75 -3.37 13.75
N GLU A 164 -7.71 -2.49 12.77
CA GLU A 164 -8.15 -1.11 12.91
C GLU A 164 -9.66 -0.91 12.74
N ASN A 165 -10.44 -1.96 12.53
CA ASN A 165 -11.88 -1.89 12.20
C ASN A 165 -12.14 -0.97 10.99
N CYS A 166 -11.35 -1.15 9.93
CA CYS A 166 -11.43 -0.43 8.66
C CYS A 166 -11.24 -1.40 7.47
N ALA A 167 -11.71 -2.65 7.61
CA ALA A 167 -11.51 -3.70 6.61
C ALA A 167 -12.08 -3.33 5.22
N GLU A 168 -13.15 -2.53 5.20
CA GLU A 168 -13.80 -2.00 4.00
C GLU A 168 -12.88 -1.12 3.13
N LEU A 169 -11.76 -0.65 3.67
CA LEU A 169 -10.76 0.09 2.90
C LEU A 169 -9.84 -0.82 2.09
N ALA A 170 -9.73 -2.11 2.43
CA ALA A 170 -8.78 -3.01 1.77
C ALA A 170 -9.07 -3.18 0.27
N PRO A 171 -10.30 -3.43 -0.20
CA PRO A 171 -10.62 -3.49 -1.63
C PRO A 171 -10.25 -2.19 -2.36
N GLN A 172 -10.50 -1.05 -1.72
CA GLN A 172 -10.23 0.27 -2.30
C GLN A 172 -8.71 0.50 -2.46
N MET A 173 -7.92 0.10 -1.48
CA MET A 173 -6.46 0.18 -1.58
C MET A 173 -5.90 -0.75 -2.67
N CYS A 174 -6.46 -1.95 -2.82
CA CYS A 174 -6.07 -2.90 -3.85
C CYS A 174 -6.29 -2.38 -5.27
N GLN A 175 -7.24 -1.48 -5.51
CA GLN A 175 -7.43 -0.85 -6.83
C GLN A 175 -6.23 0.00 -7.23
N PHE A 176 -5.48 0.53 -6.28
CA PHE A 176 -4.30 1.33 -6.55
C PHE A 176 -3.15 0.54 -7.20
N ASP A 177 -3.14 -0.79 -7.11
CA ASP A 177 -2.17 -1.64 -7.78
C ASP A 177 -2.20 -1.47 -9.31
N PHE A 178 -3.38 -1.26 -9.88
CA PHE A 178 -3.54 -0.99 -11.32
C PHE A 178 -2.97 0.38 -11.70
N VAL A 179 -3.10 1.38 -10.83
CA VAL A 179 -2.48 2.71 -11.02
C VAL A 179 -0.97 2.57 -10.99
N MET A 180 -0.42 1.84 -10.02
CA MET A 180 1.02 1.57 -9.95
C MET A 180 1.53 0.85 -11.20
N ALA A 181 0.86 -0.21 -11.65
CA ALA A 181 1.23 -0.96 -12.85
C ALA A 181 1.26 -0.07 -14.10
N LYS A 182 0.26 0.81 -14.28
CA LYS A 182 0.23 1.80 -15.37
C LYS A 182 1.48 2.68 -15.37
N TYR A 183 1.86 3.23 -14.22
CA TYR A 183 3.06 4.08 -14.11
C TYR A 183 4.38 3.31 -14.20
N MET A 184 4.37 2.02 -13.89
CA MET A 184 5.49 1.11 -14.15
C MET A 184 5.60 0.68 -15.62
N GLY A 185 4.64 1.04 -16.47
CA GLY A 185 4.65 0.63 -17.87
C GLY A 185 4.45 -0.88 -18.05
N CYS A 186 3.61 -1.49 -17.23
CA CYS A 186 3.26 -2.90 -17.33
C CYS A 186 1.74 -3.11 -17.20
N ALA A 187 1.26 -4.20 -17.78
CA ALA A 187 -0.08 -4.71 -17.53
C ALA A 187 -0.07 -5.50 -16.20
N LEU A 188 -1.13 -5.33 -15.42
CA LEU A 188 -1.43 -6.15 -14.25
C LEU A 188 -2.69 -6.95 -14.54
N THR A 189 -2.60 -8.27 -14.46
CA THR A 189 -3.74 -9.19 -14.43
C THR A 189 -3.89 -9.71 -13.00
N ARG A 190 -5.10 -9.62 -12.45
CA ARG A 190 -5.44 -10.11 -11.12
C ARG A 190 -6.94 -10.43 -11.10
N THR A 191 -7.30 -11.65 -10.73
CA THR A 191 -8.68 -12.12 -10.66
C THR A 191 -9.18 -12.33 -9.24
N LYS A 192 -8.25 -12.54 -8.29
CA LYS A 192 -8.54 -12.84 -6.89
C LYS A 192 -7.85 -11.86 -5.94
N THR A 193 -8.52 -11.48 -4.87
CA THR A 193 -7.91 -10.71 -3.78
C THR A 193 -8.44 -11.12 -2.42
N ILE A 194 -7.53 -11.25 -1.44
CA ILE A 194 -7.87 -11.43 -0.02
C ILE A 194 -8.80 -10.32 0.47
N ALA A 195 -8.65 -9.12 -0.04
CA ALA A 195 -9.50 -7.98 0.30
C ALA A 195 -10.97 -8.15 -0.10
N ASN A 196 -11.26 -8.96 -1.13
CA ASN A 196 -12.61 -9.30 -1.58
C ASN A 196 -13.11 -10.65 -1.00
N GLY A 197 -12.35 -11.27 -0.11
CA GLY A 197 -12.72 -12.54 0.53
C GLY A 197 -12.16 -13.80 -0.14
N ASP A 198 -11.31 -13.66 -1.16
CA ASP A 198 -10.64 -14.80 -1.76
C ASP A 198 -9.54 -15.33 -0.82
N GLU A 199 -9.14 -16.60 -0.98
CA GLU A 199 -8.08 -17.23 -0.19
C GLU A 199 -6.69 -16.65 -0.47
N LEU A 200 -6.49 -16.01 -1.62
CA LEU A 200 -5.22 -15.46 -2.06
C LEU A 200 -5.41 -14.27 -3.01
N CYS A 201 -4.30 -13.56 -3.29
CA CYS A 201 -4.25 -12.60 -4.39
C CYS A 201 -3.34 -13.16 -5.50
N ASP A 202 -3.78 -13.11 -6.75
CA ASP A 202 -3.09 -13.64 -7.93
C ASP A 202 -2.59 -12.53 -8.85
N PHE A 203 -1.44 -11.97 -8.54
CA PHE A 203 -0.85 -10.90 -9.36
C PHE A 203 -0.01 -11.49 -10.51
N TRP A 204 -0.25 -11.01 -11.71
CA TRP A 204 0.60 -11.24 -12.86
C TRP A 204 0.95 -9.94 -13.55
N PHE A 205 2.24 -9.65 -13.64
CA PHE A 205 2.78 -8.45 -14.27
C PHE A 205 3.44 -8.81 -15.59
N ALA A 206 3.10 -8.07 -16.65
CA ALA A 206 3.72 -8.19 -17.96
C ALA A 206 4.15 -6.80 -18.45
N LYS A 207 5.43 -6.64 -18.80
CA LYS A 207 5.97 -5.37 -19.31
C LYS A 207 5.27 -5.04 -20.64
N ASN A 208 4.83 -3.80 -20.79
CA ASN A 208 4.29 -3.33 -22.07
C ASN A 208 5.40 -3.30 -23.14
N SER A 209 5.03 -3.62 -24.35
CA SER A 209 5.90 -3.59 -25.53
C SER A 209 6.39 -2.20 -25.82
#